data_286e2f3a67e3feecbcd201b267b09692
#
_entry.id   286e2f3a67e3feecbcd201b267b09692
#
_cell.length_a   1.000
_cell.length_b   1.000
_cell.length_c   1.000
_cell.angle_alpha   90.00
_cell.angle_beta   90.00
_cell.angle_gamma   90.00
#
_symmetry.space_group_name_H-M   'P 1'
#
loop_
_entity.id
_entity.type
_entity.pdbx_description
1 polymer ?
#
loop_
_entity_poly.entity_id
_entity_poly.type
_entity_poly.pdbx_seq_one_letter_code
_entity_poly.pdbx_strand_id
1 'polypeptide(L)'
;MNRLMIRLLAAVLMGIILGSSGMNLYISRQFEELTAKNRTLEEELKTARNDVEELRKRLEKQEQRKEITDIKPNVRLEAEEKDNLPSFEAISVKLNGQKKIKQLLLPLKGQEIKNVDYSLIPRVIDGREFESEGRRYVLKVDIIIITNELHVYATAKLLKQNK
;
A
#
# COMPACT_ATOMS: atom_id res chain seq x y z
N MET A 1 -69.60 55.15 16.28
CA MET A 1 -68.50 54.40 15.60
C MET A 1 -68.93 54.12 14.19
N ASN A 2 -68.26 54.75 13.18
CA ASN A 2 -68.65 54.71 11.76
C ASN A 2 -68.65 53.34 11.18
N ARG A 3 -69.75 52.87 10.55
CA ARG A 3 -69.84 51.52 9.88
C ARG A 3 -68.70 51.30 8.89
N LEU A 4 -68.07 52.30 8.34
CA LEU A 4 -66.88 52.24 7.50
C LEU A 4 -65.62 51.80 8.26
N MET A 5 -65.37 52.28 9.51
CA MET A 5 -64.24 51.87 10.33
C MET A 5 -64.33 50.45 10.73
N ILE A 6 -65.53 49.94 11.05
CA ILE A 6 -65.71 48.50 11.39
C ILE A 6 -65.39 47.59 10.19
N ARG A 7 -65.79 47.96 8.99
CA ARG A 7 -65.46 47.23 7.73
C ARG A 7 -63.96 47.26 7.42
N LEU A 8 -63.28 48.39 7.64
CA LEU A 8 -61.86 48.49 7.44
C LEU A 8 -61.11 47.62 8.45
N LEU A 9 -61.48 47.66 9.71
CA LEU A 9 -60.87 46.84 10.77
C LEU A 9 -61.05 45.34 10.51
N ALA A 10 -62.26 44.95 10.08
CA ALA A 10 -62.51 43.54 9.70
C ALA A 10 -61.66 43.09 8.49
N ALA A 11 -61.49 43.93 7.49
CA ALA A 11 -60.65 43.62 6.34
C ALA A 11 -59.17 43.47 6.70
N VAL A 12 -58.65 44.29 7.59
CA VAL A 12 -57.28 44.23 8.10
C VAL A 12 -57.08 42.94 8.91
N LEU A 13 -58.00 42.60 9.80
CA LEU A 13 -57.94 41.36 10.58
C LEU A 13 -57.98 40.10 9.67
N MET A 14 -58.85 40.08 8.67
CA MET A 14 -58.85 39.02 7.67
C MET A 14 -57.54 38.90 6.88
N GLY A 15 -56.97 40.00 6.48
CA GLY A 15 -55.67 40.05 5.80
C GLY A 15 -54.54 39.51 6.66
N ILE A 16 -54.53 39.81 7.95
CA ILE A 16 -53.52 39.27 8.90
C ILE A 16 -53.67 37.76 9.06
N ILE A 17 -54.90 37.28 9.21
CA ILE A 17 -55.16 35.84 9.38
C ILE A 17 -54.78 35.04 8.11
N LEU A 18 -55.12 35.52 6.94
CA LEU A 18 -54.78 34.86 5.67
C LEU A 18 -53.27 34.95 5.38
N GLY A 19 -52.64 36.08 5.66
CA GLY A 19 -51.20 36.28 5.49
C GLY A 19 -50.37 35.39 6.41
N SER A 20 -50.76 35.29 7.69
CA SER A 20 -50.07 34.45 8.67
C SER A 20 -50.20 32.95 8.35
N SER A 21 -51.37 32.52 7.86
CA SER A 21 -51.58 31.11 7.45
C SER A 21 -50.76 30.76 6.23
N GLY A 22 -50.67 31.64 5.24
CA GLY A 22 -49.85 31.41 4.03
C GLY A 22 -48.33 31.35 4.35
N MET A 23 -47.88 32.24 5.23
CA MET A 23 -46.47 32.31 5.64
C MET A 23 -46.08 31.05 6.45
N ASN A 24 -46.96 30.57 7.28
CA ASN A 24 -46.72 29.39 8.11
C ASN A 24 -46.58 28.11 7.23
N LEU A 25 -47.39 27.96 6.22
CA LEU A 25 -47.27 26.85 5.24
C LEU A 25 -45.97 26.92 4.42
N TYR A 26 -45.53 28.10 4.06
CA TYR A 26 -44.28 28.30 3.33
C TYR A 26 -43.05 27.92 4.18
N ILE A 27 -43.04 28.42 5.41
CA ILE A 27 -41.96 28.14 6.35
C ILE A 27 -41.89 26.66 6.70
N SER A 28 -43.05 25.99 6.93
CA SER A 28 -43.10 24.56 7.21
C SER A 28 -42.48 23.73 6.10
N ARG A 29 -42.79 24.03 4.83
CA ARG A 29 -42.20 23.31 3.68
C ARG A 29 -40.69 23.49 3.60
N GLN A 30 -40.17 24.69 3.81
CA GLN A 30 -38.71 24.91 3.80
C GLN A 30 -38.03 24.18 4.96
N PHE A 31 -38.67 24.17 6.13
CA PHE A 31 -38.14 23.47 7.29
C PHE A 31 -38.10 21.94 7.11
N GLU A 32 -39.15 21.38 6.49
CA GLU A 32 -39.20 19.96 6.13
C GLU A 32 -38.10 19.60 5.12
N GLU A 33 -37.90 20.43 4.10
CA GLU A 33 -36.87 20.23 3.09
C GLU A 33 -35.45 20.29 3.68
N LEU A 34 -35.18 21.29 4.54
CA LEU A 34 -33.92 21.42 5.24
C LEU A 34 -33.66 20.23 6.20
N THR A 35 -34.70 19.81 6.91
CA THR A 35 -34.59 18.66 7.81
C THR A 35 -34.33 17.36 7.06
N ALA A 36 -35.02 17.17 5.92
CA ALA A 36 -34.77 16.01 5.05
C ALA A 36 -33.34 16.01 4.50
N LYS A 37 -32.88 17.17 4.00
CA LYS A 37 -31.48 17.30 3.52
C LYS A 37 -30.46 17.04 4.62
N ASN A 38 -30.67 17.56 5.83
CA ASN A 38 -29.78 17.28 6.96
C ASN A 38 -29.71 15.79 7.28
N ARG A 39 -30.86 15.10 7.34
CA ARG A 39 -30.88 13.65 7.55
C ARG A 39 -30.14 12.88 6.45
N THR A 40 -30.35 13.26 5.19
CA THR A 40 -29.65 12.62 4.07
C THR A 40 -28.15 12.82 4.20
N LEU A 41 -27.68 14.04 4.48
CA LEU A 41 -26.26 14.34 4.68
C LEU A 41 -25.67 13.60 5.88
N GLU A 42 -26.40 13.47 7.00
CA GLU A 42 -25.97 12.67 8.15
C GLU A 42 -25.82 11.18 7.80
N GLU A 43 -26.76 10.64 7.03
CA GLU A 43 -26.72 9.24 6.57
C GLU A 43 -25.55 9.01 5.59
N GLU A 44 -25.35 9.92 4.64
CA GLU A 44 -24.20 9.87 3.71
C GLU A 44 -22.87 9.95 4.46
N LEU A 45 -22.77 10.86 5.43
CA LEU A 45 -21.59 11.01 6.26
C LEU A 45 -21.29 9.78 7.10
N LYS A 46 -22.32 9.15 7.65
CA LYS A 46 -22.22 7.90 8.41
C LYS A 46 -21.77 6.75 7.50
N THR A 47 -22.34 6.65 6.30
CA THR A 47 -21.96 5.64 5.32
C THR A 47 -20.51 5.82 4.89
N ALA A 48 -20.12 7.04 4.51
CA ALA A 48 -18.75 7.33 4.13
C ALA A 48 -17.72 7.02 5.24
N ARG A 49 -18.07 7.30 6.50
CA ARG A 49 -17.21 6.95 7.65
C ARG A 49 -17.06 5.44 7.81
N ASN A 50 -18.15 4.69 7.66
CA ASN A 50 -18.10 3.24 7.73
C ASN A 50 -17.27 2.64 6.60
N ASP A 51 -17.39 3.16 5.39
CA ASP A 51 -16.61 2.73 4.23
C ASP A 51 -15.11 2.98 4.44
N VAL A 52 -14.76 4.16 4.97
CA VAL A 52 -13.35 4.48 5.31
C VAL A 52 -12.81 3.53 6.38
N GLU A 53 -13.59 3.21 7.39
CA GLU A 53 -13.17 2.27 8.44
C GLU A 53 -13.02 0.84 7.91
N GLU A 54 -13.95 0.40 7.05
CA GLU A 54 -13.84 -0.91 6.41
C GLU A 54 -12.62 -0.99 5.49
N LEU A 55 -12.38 0.04 4.67
CA LEU A 55 -11.20 0.11 3.80
C LEU A 55 -9.89 0.10 4.62
N ARG A 56 -9.84 0.82 5.73
CA ARG A 56 -8.68 0.77 6.64
C ARG A 56 -8.45 -0.63 7.20
N LYS A 57 -9.50 -1.29 7.69
CA LYS A 57 -9.40 -2.68 8.19
C LYS A 57 -8.96 -3.66 7.11
N ARG A 58 -9.40 -3.47 5.86
CA ARG A 58 -8.97 -4.29 4.72
C ARG A 58 -7.48 -4.04 4.40
N LEU A 59 -7.03 -2.79 4.39
CA LEU A 59 -5.62 -2.43 4.18
C LEU A 59 -4.73 -3.00 5.29
N GLU A 60 -5.10 -2.84 6.56
CA GLU A 60 -4.37 -3.41 7.70
C GLU A 60 -4.23 -4.94 7.60
N LYS A 61 -5.32 -5.65 7.24
CA LYS A 61 -5.27 -7.10 7.01
C LYS A 61 -4.37 -7.47 5.83
N GLN A 62 -4.35 -6.65 4.79
CA GLN A 62 -3.52 -6.89 3.61
C GLN A 62 -2.03 -6.61 3.91
N GLU A 63 -1.74 -5.61 4.71
CA GLU A 63 -0.38 -5.32 5.19
C GLU A 63 0.14 -6.37 6.18
N GLN A 64 -0.72 -6.90 7.04
CA GLN A 64 -0.35 -7.96 7.99
C GLN A 64 -0.02 -9.31 7.31
N ARG A 65 -0.47 -9.53 6.08
CA ARG A 65 -0.23 -10.77 5.32
C ARG A 65 0.86 -10.65 4.26
N LYS A 66 1.70 -9.63 4.33
CA LYS A 66 2.86 -9.54 3.42
C LYS A 66 3.91 -10.55 3.86
N GLU A 67 3.84 -11.75 3.30
CA GLU A 67 4.84 -12.81 3.45
C GLU A 67 5.77 -12.79 2.25
N ILE A 68 7.00 -13.23 2.44
CA ILE A 68 7.95 -13.45 1.34
C ILE A 68 7.53 -14.71 0.58
N THR A 69 6.92 -14.52 -0.59
CA THR A 69 6.41 -15.63 -1.42
C THR A 69 7.49 -16.30 -2.22
N ASP A 70 8.48 -15.55 -2.71
CA ASP A 70 9.59 -16.08 -3.51
C ASP A 70 10.88 -15.27 -3.31
N ILE A 71 12.01 -15.92 -3.65
CA ILE A 71 13.35 -15.34 -3.59
C ILE A 71 13.92 -15.32 -5.00
N LYS A 72 14.21 -14.10 -5.50
CA LYS A 72 14.72 -13.85 -6.86
C LYS A 72 16.14 -13.30 -6.81
N PRO A 73 17.15 -14.16 -6.71
CA PRO A 73 18.54 -13.72 -6.75
C PRO A 73 18.94 -13.34 -8.20
N ASN A 74 19.71 -12.27 -8.31
CA ASN A 74 20.35 -11.85 -9.54
C ASN A 74 21.85 -11.70 -9.29
N VAL A 75 22.65 -12.55 -9.90
CA VAL A 75 24.11 -12.54 -9.72
C VAL A 75 24.78 -12.00 -10.95
N ARG A 76 25.68 -11.02 -10.76
CA ARG A 76 26.55 -10.49 -11.80
C ARG A 76 27.98 -10.94 -11.53
N LEU A 77 28.78 -11.05 -12.57
CA LEU A 77 30.22 -11.21 -12.47
C LEU A 77 30.88 -9.84 -12.36
N GLU A 78 31.97 -9.73 -11.64
CA GLU A 78 32.82 -8.53 -11.63
C GLU A 78 33.31 -8.22 -13.07
N ALA A 79 33.44 -6.93 -13.39
CA ALA A 79 33.71 -6.50 -14.76
C ALA A 79 35.01 -7.09 -15.35
N GLU A 80 36.07 -7.18 -14.54
CA GLU A 80 37.36 -7.73 -14.95
C GLU A 80 37.30 -9.21 -15.36
N GLU A 81 36.34 -9.96 -14.83
CA GLU A 81 36.19 -11.39 -15.07
C GLU A 81 35.21 -11.70 -16.20
N LYS A 82 34.29 -10.76 -16.45
CA LYS A 82 33.31 -10.93 -17.51
C LYS A 82 33.94 -11.03 -18.90
N ASP A 83 35.04 -10.28 -19.13
CA ASP A 83 35.72 -10.22 -20.40
C ASP A 83 36.71 -11.39 -20.61
N ASN A 84 37.10 -12.06 -19.52
CA ASN A 84 38.06 -13.17 -19.51
C ASN A 84 37.45 -14.56 -19.49
N LEU A 85 36.11 -14.67 -19.32
CA LEU A 85 35.42 -15.95 -19.22
C LEU A 85 34.61 -16.25 -20.48
N PRO A 86 34.66 -17.51 -20.98
CA PRO A 86 33.75 -17.94 -22.02
C PRO A 86 32.29 -17.72 -21.60
N SER A 87 31.43 -17.35 -22.54
CA SER A 87 30.02 -17.04 -22.26
C SER A 87 29.28 -18.16 -21.50
N PHE A 88 29.62 -19.40 -21.76
CA PHE A 88 29.05 -20.57 -21.07
C PHE A 88 29.45 -20.62 -19.58
N GLU A 89 30.71 -20.43 -19.26
CA GLU A 89 31.21 -20.41 -17.88
C GLU A 89 30.61 -19.27 -17.11
N ALA A 90 30.47 -18.08 -17.72
CA ALA A 90 29.82 -16.94 -17.11
C ALA A 90 28.35 -17.21 -16.74
N ILE A 91 27.63 -17.97 -17.55
CA ILE A 91 26.25 -18.39 -17.26
C ILE A 91 26.23 -19.41 -16.10
N SER A 92 27.15 -20.38 -16.12
CA SER A 92 27.26 -21.37 -15.05
C SER A 92 27.55 -20.73 -13.69
N VAL A 93 28.47 -19.77 -13.65
CA VAL A 93 28.79 -19.01 -12.40
C VAL A 93 27.57 -18.26 -11.88
N LYS A 94 26.84 -17.55 -12.75
CA LYS A 94 25.62 -16.83 -12.36
C LYS A 94 24.59 -17.81 -11.78
N LEU A 95 24.37 -18.93 -12.43
CA LEU A 95 23.37 -19.91 -12.03
C LEU A 95 23.72 -20.57 -10.68
N ASN A 96 24.98 -20.94 -10.48
CA ASN A 96 25.46 -21.52 -9.23
C ASN A 96 25.43 -20.51 -8.08
N GLY A 97 25.79 -19.24 -8.34
CA GLY A 97 25.65 -18.16 -7.37
C GLY A 97 24.20 -17.92 -6.98
N GLN A 98 23.27 -17.89 -7.95
CA GLN A 98 21.82 -17.76 -7.69
C GLN A 98 21.29 -18.93 -6.84
N LYS A 99 21.69 -20.16 -7.17
CA LYS A 99 21.35 -21.35 -6.37
C LYS A 99 21.83 -21.21 -4.94
N LYS A 100 23.08 -20.78 -4.74
CA LYS A 100 23.66 -20.60 -3.41
C LYS A 100 22.89 -19.58 -2.59
N ILE A 101 22.57 -18.42 -3.17
CA ILE A 101 21.79 -17.38 -2.51
C ILE A 101 20.39 -17.90 -2.14
N LYS A 102 19.73 -18.60 -3.07
CA LYS A 102 18.40 -19.18 -2.83
C LYS A 102 18.41 -20.18 -1.67
N GLN A 103 19.44 -21.01 -1.58
CA GLN A 103 19.63 -21.96 -0.47
C GLN A 103 19.82 -21.25 0.87
N LEU A 104 20.66 -20.21 0.91
CA LEU A 104 20.94 -19.46 2.13
C LEU A 104 19.70 -18.71 2.66
N LEU A 105 18.85 -18.23 1.78
CA LEU A 105 17.68 -17.45 2.12
C LEU A 105 16.38 -18.26 2.20
N LEU A 106 16.43 -19.56 1.89
CA LEU A 106 15.26 -20.44 1.93
C LEU A 106 14.45 -20.35 3.23
N PRO A 107 15.09 -20.22 4.42
CA PRO A 107 14.36 -20.08 5.68
C PRO A 107 13.50 -18.80 5.80
N LEU A 108 13.74 -17.80 4.95
CA LEU A 108 12.96 -16.54 4.95
C LEU A 108 11.67 -16.68 4.12
N LYS A 109 11.55 -17.70 3.29
CA LYS A 109 10.35 -17.94 2.50
C LYS A 109 9.18 -18.32 3.41
N GLY A 110 8.05 -17.61 3.26
CA GLY A 110 6.86 -17.78 4.09
C GLY A 110 6.90 -16.98 5.40
N GLN A 111 7.97 -16.23 5.67
CA GLN A 111 8.00 -15.33 6.83
C GLN A 111 7.31 -14.00 6.52
N GLU A 112 6.65 -13.44 7.52
CA GLU A 112 6.07 -12.10 7.42
C GLU A 112 7.18 -11.06 7.26
N ILE A 113 7.05 -10.18 6.27
CA ILE A 113 8.06 -9.16 5.94
C ILE A 113 8.45 -8.32 7.15
N LYS A 114 7.47 -7.95 8.00
CA LYS A 114 7.72 -7.13 9.20
C LYS A 114 8.58 -7.81 10.28
N ASN A 115 8.66 -9.14 10.25
CA ASN A 115 9.41 -9.94 11.23
C ASN A 115 10.83 -10.27 10.75
N VAL A 116 11.15 -9.92 9.49
CA VAL A 116 12.47 -10.18 8.91
C VAL A 116 13.44 -9.07 9.29
N ASP A 117 14.54 -9.44 9.92
CA ASP A 117 15.65 -8.51 10.15
C ASP A 117 16.46 -8.32 8.86
N TYR A 118 16.22 -7.22 8.21
CA TYR A 118 16.84 -6.88 6.91
C TYR A 118 18.35 -6.76 6.99
N SER A 119 18.90 -6.40 8.18
CA SER A 119 20.32 -6.23 8.39
C SER A 119 21.08 -7.55 8.36
N LEU A 120 20.38 -8.66 8.61
CA LEU A 120 20.97 -9.99 8.59
C LEU A 120 21.13 -10.56 7.17
N ILE A 121 20.30 -10.14 6.22
CA ILE A 121 20.31 -10.70 4.86
C ILE A 121 21.68 -10.51 4.18
N PRO A 122 22.27 -9.29 4.15
CA PRO A 122 23.64 -9.13 3.63
C PRO A 122 24.65 -9.98 4.35
N ARG A 123 24.61 -10.03 5.69
CA ARG A 123 25.56 -10.78 6.51
C ARG A 123 25.53 -12.29 6.26
N VAL A 124 24.37 -12.82 5.88
CA VAL A 124 24.23 -14.24 5.56
C VAL A 124 24.85 -14.58 4.20
N ILE A 125 24.86 -13.63 3.27
CA ILE A 125 25.30 -13.82 1.88
C ILE A 125 26.73 -13.35 1.66
N ASP A 126 27.09 -12.19 2.21
CA ASP A 126 28.42 -11.59 2.02
C ASP A 126 29.52 -12.51 2.49
N GLY A 127 30.55 -12.64 1.70
CA GLY A 127 31.69 -13.49 1.98
C GLY A 127 31.43 -14.99 1.83
N ARG A 128 30.20 -15.40 1.38
CA ARG A 128 29.93 -16.82 1.12
C ARG A 128 30.56 -17.27 -0.19
N GLU A 129 31.27 -18.37 -0.09
CA GLU A 129 31.94 -18.98 -1.22
C GLU A 129 31.03 -19.99 -1.91
N PHE A 130 31.19 -20.10 -3.20
CA PHE A 130 30.63 -21.18 -4.03
C PHE A 130 31.61 -21.57 -5.12
N GLU A 131 31.49 -22.81 -5.56
CA GLU A 131 32.33 -23.35 -6.61
C GLU A 131 31.54 -23.44 -7.94
N SER A 132 32.21 -23.05 -9.01
CA SER A 132 31.70 -23.19 -10.37
C SER A 132 32.84 -23.39 -11.33
N GLU A 133 32.75 -24.42 -12.20
CA GLU A 133 33.76 -24.78 -13.22
C GLU A 133 35.17 -24.90 -12.63
N GLY A 134 35.32 -25.53 -11.43
CA GLY A 134 36.58 -25.72 -10.73
C GLY A 134 37.23 -24.50 -10.16
N ARG A 135 36.54 -23.34 -10.14
CA ARG A 135 36.98 -22.06 -9.57
C ARG A 135 36.10 -21.70 -8.41
N ARG A 136 36.68 -21.01 -7.41
CA ARG A 136 35.94 -20.51 -6.26
C ARG A 136 35.61 -19.04 -6.43
N TYR A 137 34.38 -18.71 -6.11
CA TYR A 137 33.86 -17.35 -6.15
C TYR A 137 33.31 -16.98 -4.79
N VAL A 138 33.39 -15.69 -4.44
CA VAL A 138 32.80 -15.12 -3.26
C VAL A 138 31.65 -14.19 -3.65
N LEU A 139 30.55 -14.23 -2.92
CA LEU A 139 29.39 -13.37 -3.11
C LEU A 139 29.56 -12.07 -2.34
N LYS A 140 29.18 -10.97 -2.96
CA LYS A 140 29.01 -9.66 -2.34
C LYS A 140 27.64 -9.11 -2.71
N VAL A 141 26.86 -8.72 -1.72
CA VAL A 141 25.53 -8.13 -1.95
C VAL A 141 25.67 -6.67 -2.33
N ASP A 142 24.99 -6.27 -3.39
CA ASP A 142 24.96 -4.88 -3.86
C ASP A 142 23.66 -4.20 -3.42
N ILE A 143 22.50 -4.83 -3.69
CA ILE A 143 21.16 -4.26 -3.44
C ILE A 143 20.21 -5.36 -3.00
N ILE A 144 19.33 -5.03 -2.06
CA ILE A 144 18.22 -5.88 -1.64
C ILE A 144 16.94 -5.07 -1.77
N ILE A 145 15.95 -5.64 -2.45
CA ILE A 145 14.60 -5.07 -2.58
C ILE A 145 13.62 -6.07 -2.00
N ILE A 146 12.84 -5.63 -1.02
CA ILE A 146 11.89 -6.47 -0.32
C ILE A 146 10.48 -5.97 -0.61
N THR A 147 9.74 -6.82 -1.26
CA THR A 147 8.31 -6.68 -1.50
C THR A 147 7.64 -7.99 -1.09
N ASN A 148 6.59 -8.43 -1.75
CA ASN A 148 6.11 -9.82 -1.59
C ASN A 148 7.12 -10.84 -2.14
N GLU A 149 8.13 -10.38 -2.86
CA GLU A 149 9.26 -11.15 -3.34
C GLU A 149 10.55 -10.51 -2.85
N LEU A 150 11.53 -11.34 -2.52
CA LEU A 150 12.85 -10.89 -2.08
C LEU A 150 13.80 -10.89 -3.28
N HIS A 151 14.08 -9.71 -3.82
CA HIS A 151 15.06 -9.55 -4.89
C HIS A 151 16.44 -9.24 -4.29
N VAL A 152 17.43 -10.07 -4.60
CA VAL A 152 18.81 -9.91 -4.13
C VAL A 152 19.73 -9.75 -5.32
N TYR A 153 20.38 -8.61 -5.43
CA TYR A 153 21.41 -8.34 -6.42
C TYR A 153 22.76 -8.51 -5.77
N ALA A 154 23.59 -9.39 -6.33
CA ALA A 154 24.90 -9.68 -5.80
C ALA A 154 25.94 -9.78 -6.91
N THR A 155 27.18 -9.47 -6.61
CA THR A 155 28.33 -9.63 -7.48
C THR A 155 29.17 -10.82 -7.04
N ALA A 156 29.51 -11.70 -7.98
CA ALA A 156 30.43 -12.80 -7.76
C ALA A 156 31.84 -12.37 -8.16
N LYS A 157 32.79 -12.52 -7.23
CA LYS A 157 34.23 -12.22 -7.42
C LYS A 157 35.03 -13.53 -7.36
N LEU A 158 36.00 -13.68 -8.26
CA LEU A 158 36.89 -14.83 -8.24
C LEU A 158 37.84 -14.75 -7.03
N LEU A 159 37.93 -15.80 -6.28
CA LEU A 159 38.96 -15.93 -5.25
C LEU A 159 40.29 -16.32 -5.93
N LYS A 160 41.20 -15.34 -6.06
CA LYS A 160 42.56 -15.64 -6.50
C LYS A 160 43.19 -16.62 -5.50
N GLN A 161 43.47 -17.83 -5.90
CA GLN A 161 44.30 -18.73 -5.12
C GLN A 161 45.69 -18.09 -4.99
N ASN A 162 46.03 -17.61 -3.80
CA ASN A 162 47.40 -17.33 -3.47
C ASN A 162 48.13 -18.69 -3.52
N LYS A 163 49.02 -18.79 -4.48
CA LYS A 163 49.96 -19.92 -4.64
C LYS A 163 51.08 -19.76 -3.63
#